data_4171231090df6b8494dfd1b49dbb69a7
#
_entry.id   4171231090df6b8494dfd1b49dbb69a7
#
_cell.length_a   1.000
_cell.length_b   1.000
_cell.length_c   1.000
_cell.angle_alpha   90.00
_cell.angle_beta   90.00
_cell.angle_gamma   90.00
#
_symmetry.space_group_name_H-M   'P 1'
#
loop_
_entity.id
_entity.type
_entity.pdbx_description
1 polymer ?
#
loop_
_entity_poly.entity_id
_entity_poly.type
_entity_poly.pdbx_seq_one_letter_code
_entity_poly.pdbx_strand_id
1 'polypeptide(L)'
;LVHHAHDLERQFGIGPHTISFPRMQPALGSFVSENSPYLVRDDAFRRLVTVLRLAVPYTGLIVTARERAELRREIINYGCTQTDASSKIGIGAYSEKKVQEENPDKVQFMLGDERSLDEVIRELAGDGYITSFCTAGYRCGRTGDKIMNLLEKGVEGKFCKLNAVLTFREYLNDYASAETRRIGEQLIEKELQEIEGMSF
;
A
#
# COMPACT_ATOMS: atom_id res chain seq x y z
N LEU A 1 3.87 -18.56 1.36
CA LEU A 1 4.50 -17.27 1.01
C LEU A 1 5.97 -17.25 1.38
N VAL A 2 6.35 -17.44 2.65
CA VAL A 2 7.76 -17.39 3.12
C VAL A 2 8.66 -18.38 2.37
N HIS A 3 8.26 -19.65 2.28
CA HIS A 3 9.02 -20.65 1.50
C HIS A 3 9.18 -20.26 0.03
N HIS A 4 8.13 -19.67 -0.57
CA HIS A 4 8.22 -19.20 -1.96
C HIS A 4 9.21 -18.04 -2.12
N ALA A 5 9.24 -17.10 -1.16
CA ALA A 5 10.22 -16.03 -1.16
C ALA A 5 11.66 -16.56 -1.10
N HIS A 6 11.94 -17.49 -0.19
CA HIS A 6 13.25 -18.14 -0.09
C HIS A 6 13.60 -18.99 -1.31
N ASP A 7 12.61 -19.63 -1.95
CA ASP A 7 12.84 -20.37 -3.19
C ASP A 7 13.25 -19.46 -4.34
N LEU A 8 12.64 -18.27 -4.45
CA LEU A 8 13.03 -17.25 -5.42
C LEU A 8 14.45 -16.74 -5.18
N GLU A 9 14.80 -16.42 -3.94
CA GLU A 9 16.15 -16.03 -3.54
C GLU A 9 17.18 -17.10 -3.90
N ARG A 10 16.90 -18.36 -3.57
CA ARG A 10 17.81 -19.47 -3.86
C ARG A 10 18.00 -19.73 -5.35
N GLN A 11 16.93 -19.60 -6.15
CA GLN A 11 16.97 -19.93 -7.59
C GLN A 11 17.46 -18.78 -8.45
N PHE A 12 17.13 -17.55 -8.08
CA PHE A 12 17.34 -16.35 -8.91
C PHE A 12 18.22 -15.30 -8.25
N GLY A 13 18.62 -15.49 -7.01
CA GLY A 13 19.40 -14.51 -6.24
C GLY A 13 18.58 -13.29 -5.79
N ILE A 14 17.27 -13.28 -6.02
CA ILE A 14 16.37 -12.16 -5.73
C ILE A 14 15.07 -12.70 -5.14
N GLY A 15 14.64 -12.12 -4.03
CA GLY A 15 13.33 -12.35 -3.43
C GLY A 15 12.21 -11.51 -4.07
N PRO A 16 10.97 -11.66 -3.61
CA PRO A 16 9.85 -10.89 -4.12
C PRO A 16 9.99 -9.41 -3.75
N HIS A 17 9.78 -8.53 -4.72
CA HIS A 17 9.74 -7.09 -4.49
C HIS A 17 8.56 -6.68 -3.60
N THR A 18 7.39 -7.29 -3.85
CA THR A 18 6.17 -7.06 -3.07
C THR A 18 5.39 -8.34 -2.85
N ILE A 19 4.68 -8.40 -1.73
CA ILE A 19 3.73 -9.47 -1.42
C ILE A 19 2.35 -8.84 -1.18
N SER A 20 1.36 -9.29 -1.95
CA SER A 20 -0.05 -8.99 -1.73
C SER A 20 -0.74 -10.22 -1.14
N PHE A 21 -1.52 -10.02 -0.10
CA PHE A 21 -2.18 -11.12 0.63
C PHE A 21 -3.65 -10.78 0.94
N PRO A 22 -4.47 -10.52 -0.10
CA PRO A 22 -5.86 -10.15 0.08
C PRO A 22 -6.65 -11.30 0.72
N ARG A 23 -7.55 -10.97 1.65
CA ARG A 23 -8.50 -11.93 2.21
C ARG A 23 -9.70 -12.12 1.27
N MET A 24 -10.37 -13.24 1.44
CA MET A 24 -11.65 -13.47 0.80
C MET A 24 -12.69 -12.49 1.35
N GLN A 25 -13.39 -11.81 0.46
CA GLN A 25 -14.48 -10.90 0.80
C GLN A 25 -15.83 -11.49 0.36
N PRO A 26 -16.93 -11.11 1.00
CA PRO A 26 -18.26 -11.54 0.61
C PRO A 26 -18.53 -11.24 -0.87
N ALA A 27 -19.11 -12.20 -1.56
CA ALA A 27 -19.49 -12.08 -2.97
C ALA A 27 -20.90 -12.64 -3.16
N LEU A 28 -21.72 -11.88 -3.85
CA LEU A 28 -23.12 -12.27 -4.09
C LEU A 28 -23.20 -13.64 -4.78
N GLY A 29 -24.01 -14.54 -4.24
CA GLY A 29 -24.17 -15.90 -4.75
C GLY A 29 -23.03 -16.87 -4.46
N SER A 30 -22.03 -16.47 -3.69
CA SER A 30 -20.91 -17.33 -3.31
C SER A 30 -21.00 -17.80 -1.86
N PHE A 31 -21.58 -18.96 -1.65
CA PHE A 31 -21.66 -19.57 -0.32
C PHE A 31 -20.29 -19.71 0.36
N VAL A 32 -19.25 -20.02 -0.39
CA VAL A 32 -17.88 -20.21 0.13
C VAL A 32 -17.31 -18.92 0.67
N SER A 33 -17.62 -17.77 0.09
CA SER A 33 -17.10 -16.48 0.54
C SER A 33 -17.60 -16.07 1.93
N GLU A 34 -18.74 -16.59 2.36
CA GLU A 34 -19.36 -16.26 3.64
C GLU A 34 -19.22 -17.38 4.68
N ASN A 35 -19.16 -18.65 4.23
CA ASN A 35 -19.30 -19.82 5.10
C ASN A 35 -18.06 -20.72 5.11
N SER A 36 -16.93 -20.30 4.50
CA SER A 36 -15.71 -21.10 4.55
C SER A 36 -15.16 -21.18 5.99
N PRO A 37 -14.79 -22.38 6.48
CA PRO A 37 -14.13 -22.52 7.77
C PRO A 37 -12.71 -21.95 7.77
N TYR A 38 -12.18 -21.56 6.60
CA TYR A 38 -10.84 -20.97 6.41
C TYR A 38 -10.86 -19.46 6.26
N LEU A 39 -11.95 -18.78 6.58
CA LEU A 39 -12.02 -17.32 6.59
C LEU A 39 -11.02 -16.77 7.62
N VAL A 40 -10.15 -15.88 7.16
CA VAL A 40 -9.14 -15.24 8.00
C VAL A 40 -9.75 -14.06 8.73
N ARG A 41 -9.86 -14.15 10.05
CA ARG A 41 -10.38 -13.09 10.93
C ARG A 41 -9.33 -12.00 11.13
N ASP A 42 -9.73 -10.84 11.62
CA ASP A 42 -8.86 -9.67 11.79
C ASP A 42 -7.66 -9.95 12.73
N ASP A 43 -7.87 -10.69 13.81
CA ASP A 43 -6.80 -11.08 14.73
C ASP A 43 -5.75 -11.98 14.06
N ALA A 44 -6.20 -12.94 13.25
CA ALA A 44 -5.32 -13.78 12.47
C ALA A 44 -4.63 -12.99 11.33
N PHE A 45 -5.32 -12.01 10.75
CA PHE A 45 -4.76 -11.15 9.71
C PHE A 45 -3.63 -10.27 10.26
N ARG A 46 -3.81 -9.65 11.42
CA ARG A 46 -2.75 -8.87 12.10
C ARG A 46 -1.52 -9.74 12.36
N ARG A 47 -1.73 -10.95 12.87
CA ARG A 47 -0.65 -11.91 13.10
C ARG A 47 0.06 -12.30 11.81
N LEU A 48 -0.70 -12.56 10.74
CA LEU A 48 -0.14 -12.88 9.42
C LEU A 48 0.80 -11.77 8.92
N VAL A 49 0.35 -10.51 8.98
CA VAL A 49 1.15 -9.36 8.54
C VAL A 49 2.43 -9.24 9.36
N THR A 50 2.32 -9.36 10.68
CA THR A 50 3.50 -9.32 11.58
C THR A 50 4.50 -10.43 11.24
N VAL A 51 4.03 -11.67 11.03
CA VAL A 51 4.89 -12.80 10.66
C VAL A 51 5.54 -12.57 9.30
N LEU A 52 4.81 -12.08 8.31
CA LEU A 52 5.36 -11.79 6.99
C LEU A 52 6.44 -10.70 7.06
N ARG A 53 6.18 -9.62 7.82
CA ARG A 53 7.16 -8.54 8.00
C ARG A 53 8.45 -9.03 8.65
N LEU A 54 8.37 -9.89 9.64
CA LEU A 54 9.54 -10.45 10.31
C LEU A 54 10.30 -11.47 9.46
N ALA A 55 9.57 -12.27 8.67
CA ALA A 55 10.16 -13.34 7.86
C ALA A 55 10.79 -12.84 6.55
N VAL A 56 10.26 -11.76 5.95
CA VAL A 56 10.76 -11.15 4.70
C VAL A 56 10.84 -9.63 4.86
N PRO A 57 11.82 -9.15 5.65
CA PRO A 57 11.86 -7.77 6.12
C PRO A 57 12.09 -6.71 5.02
N TYR A 58 12.71 -7.09 3.91
CA TYR A 58 13.01 -6.20 2.79
C TYR A 58 11.85 -6.08 1.77
N THR A 59 10.88 -6.99 1.80
CA THR A 59 9.78 -7.03 0.84
C THR A 59 8.70 -6.00 1.16
N GLY A 60 8.18 -5.31 0.16
CA GLY A 60 7.00 -4.47 0.30
C GLY A 60 5.75 -5.32 0.60
N LEU A 61 4.98 -4.94 1.62
CA LEU A 61 3.73 -5.60 1.96
C LEU A 61 2.55 -4.73 1.55
N ILE A 62 1.60 -5.30 0.78
CA ILE A 62 0.46 -4.58 0.22
C ILE A 62 -0.81 -4.94 0.99
N VAL A 63 -1.44 -3.94 1.61
CA VAL A 63 -2.82 -4.04 2.10
C VAL A 63 -3.77 -3.37 1.11
N THR A 64 -4.80 -4.08 0.67
CA THR A 64 -5.70 -3.63 -0.41
C THR A 64 -7.01 -3.06 0.14
N ALA A 65 -7.75 -2.33 -0.71
CA ALA A 65 -9.08 -1.81 -0.43
C ALA A 65 -10.16 -2.90 -0.17
N ARG A 66 -9.80 -4.17 -0.22
CA ARG A 66 -10.65 -5.26 0.30
C ARG A 66 -10.88 -5.14 1.80
N GLU A 67 -9.91 -4.57 2.51
CA GLU A 67 -10.01 -4.36 3.95
C GLU A 67 -10.69 -3.01 4.22
N ARG A 68 -11.48 -2.96 5.30
CA ARG A 68 -12.10 -1.71 5.73
C ARG A 68 -11.06 -0.68 6.18
N ALA A 69 -11.40 0.59 6.08
CA ALA A 69 -10.52 1.72 6.32
C ALA A 69 -9.76 1.64 7.65
N GLU A 70 -10.46 1.33 8.76
CA GLU A 70 -9.88 1.27 10.11
C GLU A 70 -8.81 0.16 10.20
N LEU A 71 -9.07 -1.00 9.61
CA LEU A 71 -8.11 -2.09 9.61
C LEU A 71 -6.90 -1.77 8.73
N ARG A 72 -7.10 -1.13 7.58
CA ARG A 72 -5.99 -0.69 6.71
C ARG A 72 -5.06 0.26 7.45
N ARG A 73 -5.61 1.28 8.09
CA ARG A 73 -4.86 2.24 8.92
C ARG A 73 -4.07 1.54 10.02
N GLU A 74 -4.67 0.57 10.69
CA GLU A 74 -4.00 -0.21 11.72
C GLU A 74 -2.87 -1.07 11.15
N ILE A 75 -3.10 -1.78 10.05
CA ILE A 75 -2.16 -2.73 9.44
C ILE A 75 -0.91 -2.03 8.88
N ILE A 76 -0.97 -0.77 8.50
CA ILE A 76 0.20 0.02 8.13
C ILE A 76 1.21 0.04 9.29
N ASN A 77 0.76 0.17 10.54
CA ASN A 77 1.61 0.13 11.72
C ASN A 77 2.26 -1.24 11.98
N TYR A 78 1.73 -2.31 11.40
CA TYR A 78 2.31 -3.66 11.44
C TYR A 78 3.33 -3.92 10.32
N GLY A 79 3.59 -2.92 9.48
CA GLY A 79 4.63 -2.96 8.48
C GLY A 79 4.13 -3.12 7.03
N CYS A 80 2.87 -2.89 6.73
CA CYS A 80 2.44 -2.70 5.36
C CYS A 80 3.00 -1.37 4.83
N THR A 81 3.61 -1.43 3.64
CA THR A 81 4.30 -0.29 3.03
C THR A 81 3.61 0.21 1.77
N GLN A 82 2.62 -0.51 1.31
CA GLN A 82 1.88 -0.17 0.10
C GLN A 82 0.39 -0.37 0.30
N THR A 83 -0.38 0.48 -0.36
CA THR A 83 -1.84 0.41 -0.36
C THR A 83 -2.40 0.98 -1.66
N ASP A 84 -3.62 0.61 -2.01
CA ASP A 84 -4.37 1.17 -3.13
C ASP A 84 -5.44 2.15 -2.61
N ALA A 85 -5.94 3.00 -3.49
CA ALA A 85 -7.05 3.90 -3.21
C ALA A 85 -7.89 4.13 -4.46
N SER A 86 -9.13 4.56 -4.32
CA SER A 86 -10.08 4.77 -5.41
C SER A 86 -10.30 3.54 -6.29
N SER A 87 -10.06 2.35 -5.76
CA SER A 87 -10.26 1.11 -6.50
C SER A 87 -11.73 0.90 -6.81
N LYS A 88 -12.04 0.52 -8.05
CA LYS A 88 -13.38 0.15 -8.50
C LYS A 88 -13.31 -1.18 -9.21
N ILE A 89 -14.17 -2.11 -8.85
CA ILE A 89 -14.17 -3.48 -9.36
C ILE A 89 -15.41 -3.84 -10.19
N GLY A 90 -16.39 -2.94 -10.24
CA GLY A 90 -17.57 -3.10 -11.09
C GLY A 90 -17.24 -3.01 -12.58
N ILE A 91 -17.98 -3.74 -13.39
CA ILE A 91 -17.84 -3.70 -14.85
C ILE A 91 -18.18 -2.29 -15.36
N GLY A 92 -17.20 -1.61 -16.00
CA GLY A 92 -17.36 -0.25 -16.49
C GLY A 92 -17.32 0.85 -15.44
N ALA A 93 -17.03 0.54 -14.17
CA ALA A 93 -17.13 1.48 -13.06
C ALA A 93 -16.24 2.73 -13.18
N TYR A 94 -15.10 2.65 -13.88
CA TYR A 94 -14.24 3.80 -14.14
C TYR A 94 -14.76 4.76 -15.22
N SER A 95 -15.68 4.31 -16.06
CA SER A 95 -16.30 5.16 -17.10
C SER A 95 -17.53 5.93 -16.60
N GLU A 96 -18.07 5.58 -15.45
CA GLU A 96 -19.22 6.26 -14.85
C GLU A 96 -18.77 7.57 -14.16
N LYS A 97 -19.32 8.70 -14.63
CA LYS A 97 -18.96 10.04 -14.13
C LYS A 97 -19.49 10.35 -12.73
N LYS A 98 -20.37 9.53 -12.16
CA LYS A 98 -20.91 9.70 -10.81
C LYS A 98 -20.32 8.64 -9.89
N VAL A 99 -19.86 9.08 -8.73
CA VAL A 99 -19.56 8.21 -7.59
C VAL A 99 -20.91 7.65 -7.12
N GLN A 100 -21.35 6.55 -7.73
CA GLN A 100 -22.42 5.73 -7.21
C GLN A 100 -21.76 4.58 -6.46
N GLU A 101 -22.33 4.19 -5.33
CA GLU A 101 -22.01 2.94 -4.68
C GLU A 101 -22.00 1.83 -5.73
N GLU A 102 -20.97 1.01 -5.77
CA GLU A 102 -20.88 -0.06 -6.75
C GLU A 102 -22.08 -1.01 -6.55
N ASN A 103 -22.83 -1.25 -7.62
CA ASN A 103 -23.98 -2.14 -7.55
C ASN A 103 -23.50 -3.56 -7.24
N PRO A 104 -23.95 -4.19 -6.12
CA PRO A 104 -23.54 -5.54 -5.73
C PRO A 104 -23.72 -6.60 -6.83
N ASP A 105 -24.70 -6.42 -7.74
CA ASP A 105 -24.94 -7.33 -8.85
C ASP A 105 -23.89 -7.23 -9.98
N LYS A 106 -23.09 -6.18 -9.98
CA LYS A 106 -22.07 -5.90 -11.03
C LYS A 106 -20.64 -6.09 -10.55
N VAL A 107 -20.43 -6.37 -9.28
CA VAL A 107 -19.10 -6.52 -8.68
C VAL A 107 -18.79 -7.98 -8.36
N GLN A 108 -17.54 -8.35 -8.48
CA GLN A 108 -17.10 -9.71 -8.17
C GLN A 108 -17.09 -9.99 -6.65
N PHE A 109 -16.88 -8.98 -5.83
CA PHE A 109 -16.90 -9.00 -4.37
C PHE A 109 -17.08 -7.56 -3.85
N MET A 110 -17.38 -7.39 -2.56
CA MET A 110 -17.50 -6.05 -1.96
C MET A 110 -16.13 -5.52 -1.55
N LEU A 111 -15.85 -4.24 -1.81
CA LEU A 111 -14.72 -3.54 -1.24
C LEU A 111 -15.02 -3.10 0.20
N GLY A 112 -14.01 -3.14 1.04
CA GLY A 112 -14.10 -2.64 2.41
C GLY A 112 -13.80 -1.15 2.54
N ASP A 113 -13.13 -0.57 1.55
CA ASP A 113 -12.75 0.84 1.52
C ASP A 113 -12.86 1.40 0.09
N GLU A 114 -13.82 2.29 -0.10
CA GLU A 114 -14.13 2.94 -1.40
C GLU A 114 -13.69 4.41 -1.42
N ARG A 115 -12.95 4.85 -0.41
CA ARG A 115 -12.50 6.24 -0.32
C ARG A 115 -11.66 6.66 -1.52
N SER A 116 -11.78 7.95 -1.86
CA SER A 116 -10.97 8.57 -2.90
C SER A 116 -9.48 8.56 -2.52
N LEU A 117 -8.63 8.74 -3.52
CA LEU A 117 -7.19 8.87 -3.32
C LEU A 117 -6.86 10.04 -2.36
N ASP A 118 -7.55 11.16 -2.49
CA ASP A 118 -7.34 12.34 -1.64
C ASP A 118 -7.67 12.08 -0.17
N GLU A 119 -8.75 11.35 0.11
CA GLU A 119 -9.15 10.98 1.47
C GLU A 119 -8.14 10.03 2.12
N VAL A 120 -7.67 9.04 1.39
CA VAL A 120 -6.66 8.09 1.89
C VAL A 120 -5.32 8.79 2.15
N ILE A 121 -4.89 9.65 1.24
CA ILE A 121 -3.65 10.44 1.39
C ILE A 121 -3.77 11.40 2.58
N ARG A 122 -4.92 12.06 2.75
CA ARG A 122 -5.15 12.97 3.87
C ARG A 122 -5.05 12.25 5.21
N GLU A 123 -5.65 11.07 5.35
CA GLU A 123 -5.54 10.26 6.55
C GLU A 123 -4.09 9.88 6.84
N LEU A 124 -3.39 9.33 5.84
CA LEU A 124 -2.00 8.92 5.98
C LEU A 124 -1.08 10.08 6.35
N ALA A 125 -1.24 11.23 5.69
CA ALA A 125 -0.48 12.43 6.00
C ALA A 125 -0.77 12.95 7.42
N GLY A 126 -2.01 12.89 7.87
CA GLY A 126 -2.42 13.23 9.23
C GLY A 126 -1.81 12.31 10.29
N ASP A 127 -1.58 11.04 9.95
CA ASP A 127 -0.90 10.05 10.79
C ASP A 127 0.64 10.13 10.70
N GLY A 128 1.17 11.04 9.87
CA GLY A 128 2.61 11.24 9.72
C GLY A 128 3.27 10.34 8.67
N TYR A 129 2.50 9.70 7.80
CA TYR A 129 3.02 8.90 6.70
C TYR A 129 3.06 9.71 5.41
N ILE A 130 4.26 9.92 4.85
CA ILE A 130 4.40 10.51 3.53
C ILE A 130 4.14 9.45 2.45
N THR A 131 3.22 9.76 1.53
CA THR A 131 2.92 8.89 0.41
C THR A 131 3.86 9.15 -0.76
N SER A 132 4.29 8.08 -1.43
CA SER A 132 5.11 8.15 -2.64
C SER A 132 4.42 7.39 -3.76
N PHE A 133 4.42 7.98 -4.96
CA PHE A 133 3.86 7.37 -6.17
C PHE A 133 4.93 6.60 -6.96
N CYS A 134 5.73 5.83 -6.25
CA CYS A 134 6.77 5.01 -6.83
C CYS A 134 6.17 3.89 -7.68
N THR A 135 6.64 3.76 -8.92
CA THR A 135 6.29 2.65 -9.80
C THR A 135 7.37 1.58 -9.79
N ALA A 136 6.98 0.31 -9.96
CA ALA A 136 7.91 -0.80 -10.07
C ALA A 136 8.81 -0.72 -11.32
N GLY A 137 8.46 0.10 -12.30
CA GLY A 137 9.15 0.27 -13.58
C GLY A 137 10.17 1.40 -13.60
N TYR A 138 11.02 1.53 -12.59
CA TYR A 138 12.07 2.53 -12.59
C TYR A 138 13.10 2.30 -13.69
N ARG A 139 13.43 3.38 -14.43
CA ARG A 139 14.54 3.36 -15.38
C ARG A 139 15.88 3.15 -14.65
N CYS A 140 16.89 2.70 -15.37
CA CYS A 140 18.27 2.57 -14.86
C CYS A 140 18.45 1.55 -13.72
N GLY A 141 17.76 0.41 -13.78
CA GLY A 141 18.00 -0.73 -12.89
C GLY A 141 17.49 -0.56 -11.47
N ARG A 142 16.45 0.26 -11.26
CA ARG A 142 15.76 0.37 -9.95
C ARG A 142 14.73 -0.73 -9.71
N THR A 143 14.65 -1.71 -10.61
CA THR A 143 13.90 -2.95 -10.44
C THR A 143 14.87 -4.12 -10.40
N GLY A 144 14.48 -5.23 -9.80
CA GLY A 144 15.33 -6.41 -9.68
C GLY A 144 16.52 -6.21 -8.73
N ASP A 145 17.67 -6.75 -9.08
CA ASP A 145 18.86 -6.88 -8.21
C ASP A 145 19.27 -5.59 -7.52
N LYS A 146 19.30 -4.50 -8.25
CA LYS A 146 19.84 -3.24 -7.75
C LYS A 146 19.03 -2.66 -6.59
N ILE A 147 17.72 -2.57 -6.73
CA ILE A 147 16.86 -2.07 -5.66
C ILE A 147 16.81 -3.06 -4.50
N MET A 148 16.73 -4.37 -4.76
CA MET A 148 16.69 -5.38 -3.72
C MET A 148 17.95 -5.36 -2.87
N ASN A 149 19.12 -5.25 -3.47
CA ASN A 149 20.39 -5.10 -2.76
C ASN A 149 20.46 -3.83 -1.89
N LEU A 150 19.86 -2.71 -2.34
CA LEU A 150 19.79 -1.50 -1.54
C LEU A 150 18.85 -1.67 -0.34
N LEU A 151 17.66 -2.27 -0.55
CA LEU A 151 16.68 -2.55 0.50
C LEU A 151 17.25 -3.49 1.57
N GLU A 152 17.94 -4.56 1.17
CA GLU A 152 18.60 -5.49 2.10
C GLU A 152 19.68 -4.81 2.95
N LYS A 153 20.40 -3.85 2.37
CA LYS A 153 21.44 -3.07 3.07
C LYS A 153 20.89 -1.91 3.89
N GLY A 154 19.61 -1.55 3.73
CA GLY A 154 18.97 -0.44 4.41
C GLY A 154 19.56 0.94 4.09
N VAL A 155 20.18 1.11 2.91
CA VAL A 155 20.84 2.37 2.50
C VAL A 155 19.98 3.26 1.62
N GLU A 156 18.79 2.77 1.22
CA GLU A 156 17.86 3.49 0.33
C GLU A 156 17.09 4.61 1.04
N GLY A 157 16.99 4.59 2.37
CA GLY A 157 16.07 5.38 3.16
C GLY A 157 16.07 6.87 2.82
N LYS A 158 17.24 7.50 2.74
CA LYS A 158 17.34 8.93 2.42
C LYS A 158 16.87 9.26 0.99
N PHE A 159 17.25 8.44 0.02
CA PHE A 159 16.84 8.64 -1.38
C PHE A 159 15.36 8.40 -1.57
N CYS A 160 14.82 7.34 -0.94
CA CYS A 160 13.40 7.06 -0.98
C CYS A 160 12.59 8.18 -0.32
N LYS A 161 13.06 8.71 0.81
CA LYS A 161 12.44 9.80 1.54
C LYS A 161 12.42 11.09 0.70
N LEU A 162 13.55 11.47 0.09
CA LEU A 162 13.61 12.62 -0.80
C LEU A 162 12.69 12.47 -2.01
N ASN A 163 12.68 11.29 -2.64
CA ASN A 163 11.78 11.01 -3.76
C ASN A 163 10.31 11.09 -3.34
N ALA A 164 9.97 10.61 -2.14
CA ALA A 164 8.62 10.71 -1.60
C ALA A 164 8.21 12.17 -1.41
N VAL A 165 9.08 13.02 -0.84
CA VAL A 165 8.83 14.46 -0.70
C VAL A 165 8.55 15.12 -2.04
N LEU A 166 9.36 14.82 -3.08
CA LEU A 166 9.20 15.40 -4.41
C LEU A 166 7.86 14.98 -5.05
N THR A 167 7.58 13.68 -5.10
CA THR A 167 6.35 13.17 -5.73
C THR A 167 5.09 13.56 -4.95
N PHE A 168 5.21 13.65 -3.63
CA PHE A 168 4.10 14.12 -2.79
C PHE A 168 3.83 15.59 -3.00
N ARG A 169 4.86 16.44 -3.14
CA ARG A 169 4.72 17.86 -3.47
C ARG A 169 4.01 18.06 -4.82
N GLU A 170 4.37 17.27 -5.84
CA GLU A 170 3.68 17.29 -7.13
C GLU A 170 2.19 16.96 -6.97
N TYR A 171 1.86 15.89 -6.23
CA TYR A 171 0.47 15.54 -5.95
C TYR A 171 -0.28 16.67 -5.24
N LEU A 172 0.32 17.27 -4.19
CA LEU A 172 -0.31 18.35 -3.45
C LEU A 172 -0.62 19.58 -4.32
N ASN A 173 0.24 19.89 -5.29
CA ASN A 173 0.05 21.01 -6.18
C ASN A 173 -1.05 20.78 -7.22
N ASP A 174 -1.09 19.56 -7.79
CA ASP A 174 -1.86 19.29 -9.00
C ASP A 174 -3.24 18.70 -8.71
N TYR A 175 -3.38 17.94 -7.61
CA TYR A 175 -4.56 17.10 -7.39
C TYR A 175 -5.21 17.24 -6.02
N ALA A 176 -4.48 17.67 -4.98
CA ALA A 176 -4.98 17.63 -3.62
C ALA A 176 -6.05 18.68 -3.34
N SER A 177 -7.03 18.33 -2.53
CA SER A 177 -7.94 19.29 -1.90
C SER A 177 -7.17 20.30 -1.02
N ALA A 178 -7.79 21.43 -0.73
CA ALA A 178 -7.16 22.46 0.13
C ALA A 178 -6.79 21.93 1.52
N GLU A 179 -7.61 21.05 2.07
CA GLU A 179 -7.35 20.44 3.37
C GLU A 179 -6.18 19.45 3.32
N THR A 180 -6.16 18.56 2.33
CA THR A 180 -5.06 17.61 2.12
C THR A 180 -3.75 18.34 1.86
N ARG A 181 -3.78 19.43 1.06
CA ARG A 181 -2.61 20.27 0.82
C ARG A 181 -2.06 20.86 2.12
N ARG A 182 -2.91 21.45 2.95
CA ARG A 182 -2.50 22.03 4.24
C ARG A 182 -1.80 21.03 5.14
N ILE A 183 -2.38 19.82 5.27
CA ILE A 183 -1.80 18.74 6.11
C ILE A 183 -0.51 18.24 5.49
N GLY A 184 -0.50 18.02 4.19
CA GLY A 184 0.65 17.49 3.46
C GLY A 184 1.86 18.44 3.46
N GLU A 185 1.65 19.76 3.38
CA GLU A 185 2.73 20.74 3.46
C GLU A 185 3.42 20.71 4.83
N GLN A 186 2.65 20.63 5.92
CA GLN A 186 3.21 20.47 7.27
C GLN A 186 4.03 19.19 7.41
N LEU A 187 3.56 18.08 6.82
CA LEU A 187 4.30 16.84 6.80
C LEU A 187 5.61 16.96 6.01
N ILE A 188 5.58 17.59 4.83
CA ILE A 188 6.77 17.81 4.01
C ILE A 188 7.84 18.61 4.79
N GLU A 189 7.45 19.67 5.48
CA GLU A 189 8.37 20.46 6.31
C GLU A 189 9.07 19.61 7.36
N LYS A 190 8.31 18.76 8.06
CA LYS A 190 8.87 17.81 9.03
C LYS A 190 9.85 16.82 8.38
N GLU A 191 9.46 16.22 7.25
CA GLU A 191 10.30 15.28 6.51
C GLU A 191 11.62 15.90 6.02
N LEU A 192 11.59 17.16 5.55
CA LEU A 192 12.78 17.88 5.13
C LEU A 192 13.73 18.14 6.30
N GLN A 193 13.23 18.53 7.49
CA GLN A 193 14.05 18.69 8.69
C GLN A 193 14.73 17.37 9.09
N GLU A 194 14.02 16.25 8.99
CA GLU A 194 14.60 14.93 9.25
C GLU A 194 15.69 14.56 8.23
N ILE A 195 15.48 14.87 6.93
CA ILE A 195 16.47 14.64 5.87
C ILE A 195 17.75 15.45 6.11
N GLU A 196 17.63 16.72 6.53
CA GLU A 196 18.77 17.58 6.86
C GLU A 196 19.60 17.03 8.02
N GLY A 197 18.95 16.42 9.01
CA GLY A 197 19.59 15.78 10.16
C GLY A 197 20.28 14.44 9.86
N MET A 198 20.02 13.84 8.71
CA MET A 198 20.63 12.58 8.31
C MET A 198 22.07 12.82 7.78
N SER A 199 23.06 12.19 8.42
CA SER A 199 24.44 12.14 7.88
C SER A 199 24.48 11.39 6.55
N PHE A 200 25.37 11.81 5.66
CA PHE A 200 25.65 11.12 4.38
C PHE A 200 26.58 9.94 4.63
#